data_d06675efd215332863518b596f300f58
#
_entry.id   d06675efd215332863518b596f300f58
#
_cell.length_a   1.000
_cell.length_b   1.000
_cell.length_c   1.000
_cell.angle_alpha   90.00
_cell.angle_beta   90.00
_cell.angle_gamma   90.00
#
_symmetry.space_group_name_H-M   'P 1'
#
loop_
_entity.id
_entity.type
_entity.pdbx_description
1 polymer ?
#
loop_
_entity_poly.entity_id
_entity_poly.type
_entity_poly.pdbx_seq_one_letter_code
_entity_poly.pdbx_strand_id
1 'polypeptide(L)'
;MYERVRAYVKKYHMLQEKDHVIAGVSGGVDSVCLLFMLVKLQKEMRFGLTVVHIHHGLRGESADADENYVRALCEKLDVELLAFHEDVGRYAKEQKLTLEEAGRNVRRHIFEEVCHRKNGTRIALAHHQNDNAETLLWNLSRGCGLKGIGGISPVDGKYIRPLLGVRRQEIEEYLKENNIDYCTDETNLEDHYTRNRLRNHVIPYLEREINPRAVSHMADTMEQMRTVWAFMEEEVEKCRKYCVKPKQDKADGVVILEEGFRSVNETVRTFLIHELLCETAGRKKDIEQIHVKLVEELMEHQTGRKIMLPYEMTGERCYEGIWLHKVKDKEKSGENSKPPVQMRILERTPQTSVFPKKTYTKWFDYDIIKSTVKIRHKQPGDYITIDKNGSTQSLKKYFVNVKVPREDREKIWLAADGSHILWIIGYRQNQAYQITDKTRRILEIEFNGGEEDGRESKSISS
;
A
#
# COMPACT_ATOMS: atom_id res chain seq x y z
N MET A 1 26.65 -13.90 -27.85
CA MET A 1 26.07 -13.28 -26.63
C MET A 1 25.37 -11.92 -26.91
N TYR A 2 25.97 -10.96 -27.59
CA TYR A 2 25.41 -9.61 -27.82
C TYR A 2 23.97 -9.61 -28.38
N GLU A 3 23.69 -10.35 -29.47
CA GLU A 3 22.34 -10.41 -30.07
C GLU A 3 21.26 -10.90 -29.07
N ARG A 4 21.65 -11.75 -28.16
CA ARG A 4 20.73 -12.26 -27.13
C ARG A 4 20.41 -11.19 -26.09
N VAL A 5 21.42 -10.42 -25.63
CA VAL A 5 21.23 -9.26 -24.74
C VAL A 5 20.38 -8.21 -25.43
N ARG A 6 20.68 -7.90 -26.69
CA ARG A 6 19.90 -6.94 -27.51
C ARG A 6 18.44 -7.34 -27.65
N ALA A 7 18.18 -8.60 -27.95
CA ALA A 7 16.82 -9.15 -28.04
C ALA A 7 16.08 -9.07 -26.70
N TYR A 8 16.79 -9.34 -25.60
CA TYR A 8 16.24 -9.26 -24.25
C TYR A 8 15.91 -7.83 -23.85
N VAL A 9 16.79 -6.87 -24.12
CA VAL A 9 16.56 -5.43 -23.90
C VAL A 9 15.34 -4.95 -24.69
N LYS A 10 15.22 -5.37 -25.96
CA LYS A 10 14.06 -5.05 -26.80
C LYS A 10 12.75 -5.69 -26.30
N LYS A 11 12.79 -6.95 -25.92
CA LYS A 11 11.63 -7.70 -25.40
C LYS A 11 10.99 -6.99 -24.19
N TYR A 12 11.81 -6.48 -23.29
CA TYR A 12 11.34 -5.82 -22.05
C TYR A 12 11.30 -4.30 -22.14
N HIS A 13 11.49 -3.72 -23.32
CA HIS A 13 11.48 -2.27 -23.53
C HIS A 13 12.38 -1.51 -22.53
N MET A 14 13.57 -2.09 -22.23
CA MET A 14 14.46 -1.58 -21.20
C MET A 14 15.05 -0.20 -21.55
N LEU A 15 15.32 0.04 -22.83
CA LEU A 15 15.97 1.25 -23.34
C LEU A 15 15.17 1.84 -24.50
N GLN A 16 15.16 3.15 -24.55
CA GLN A 16 14.56 3.94 -25.63
C GLN A 16 15.56 5.00 -26.12
N GLU A 17 15.34 5.54 -27.31
CA GLU A 17 16.11 6.68 -27.82
C GLU A 17 15.97 7.87 -26.84
N LYS A 18 17.10 8.58 -26.60
CA LYS A 18 17.22 9.70 -25.66
C LYS A 18 17.14 9.33 -24.17
N ASP A 19 17.06 8.05 -23.79
CA ASP A 19 17.29 7.67 -22.41
C ASP A 19 18.65 8.17 -21.91
N HIS A 20 18.80 8.33 -20.60
CA HIS A 20 20.10 8.48 -19.96
C HIS A 20 20.25 7.36 -18.94
N VAL A 21 21.22 6.48 -19.17
CA VAL A 21 21.46 5.26 -18.39
C VAL A 21 22.56 5.51 -17.38
N ILE A 22 22.27 5.21 -16.12
CA ILE A 22 23.26 5.15 -15.04
C ILE A 22 23.66 3.69 -14.86
N ALA A 23 24.90 3.33 -15.16
CA ALA A 23 25.37 1.95 -15.06
C ALA A 23 26.24 1.73 -13.82
N GLY A 24 25.84 0.80 -12.96
CA GLY A 24 26.67 0.38 -11.81
C GLY A 24 27.80 -0.56 -12.24
N VAL A 25 29.06 -0.11 -12.13
CA VAL A 25 30.24 -0.88 -12.53
C VAL A 25 31.22 -1.00 -11.36
N SER A 26 31.36 -2.23 -10.85
CA SER A 26 32.29 -2.55 -9.75
C SER A 26 33.69 -2.94 -10.17
N GLY A 27 33.92 -3.18 -11.46
CA GLY A 27 35.18 -3.75 -11.99
C GLY A 27 35.14 -5.26 -12.19
N GLY A 28 34.21 -5.97 -11.53
CA GLY A 28 34.05 -7.42 -11.65
C GLY A 28 33.42 -7.84 -12.99
N VAL A 29 33.58 -9.12 -13.33
CA VAL A 29 33.23 -9.74 -14.61
C VAL A 29 31.84 -9.35 -15.14
N ASP A 30 30.81 -9.41 -14.32
CA ASP A 30 29.43 -9.14 -14.75
C ASP A 30 29.22 -7.65 -15.06
N SER A 31 29.77 -6.77 -14.23
CA SER A 31 29.63 -5.32 -14.39
C SER A 31 30.44 -4.77 -15.57
N VAL A 32 31.61 -5.35 -15.82
CA VAL A 32 32.45 -5.03 -17.01
C VAL A 32 31.72 -5.47 -18.27
N CYS A 33 31.18 -6.68 -18.28
CA CYS A 33 30.38 -7.16 -19.41
C CYS A 33 29.17 -6.26 -19.67
N LEU A 34 28.43 -5.87 -18.62
CA LEU A 34 27.31 -4.93 -18.75
C LEU A 34 27.75 -3.63 -19.44
N LEU A 35 28.88 -3.05 -19.02
CA LEU A 35 29.39 -1.81 -19.61
C LEU A 35 29.66 -1.98 -21.12
N PHE A 36 30.33 -3.06 -21.52
CA PHE A 36 30.58 -3.34 -22.95
C PHE A 36 29.29 -3.53 -23.76
N MET A 37 28.29 -4.21 -23.16
CA MET A 37 26.98 -4.37 -23.81
C MET A 37 26.28 -3.02 -23.97
N LEU A 38 26.28 -2.18 -22.93
CA LEU A 38 25.65 -0.86 -23.00
C LEU A 38 26.35 0.06 -24.02
N VAL A 39 27.68 0.06 -24.09
CA VAL A 39 28.44 0.83 -25.11
C VAL A 39 28.11 0.37 -26.52
N LYS A 40 27.96 -0.95 -26.75
CA LYS A 40 27.52 -1.45 -28.06
C LYS A 40 26.07 -1.05 -28.38
N LEU A 41 25.14 -1.15 -27.42
CA LEU A 41 23.76 -0.76 -27.58
C LEU A 41 23.60 0.76 -27.77
N GLN A 42 24.44 1.58 -27.11
CA GLN A 42 24.45 3.04 -27.26
C GLN A 42 24.70 3.47 -28.70
N LYS A 43 25.58 2.78 -29.43
CA LYS A 43 25.85 3.06 -30.84
C LYS A 43 24.65 2.84 -31.76
N GLU A 44 23.77 1.89 -31.37
CA GLU A 44 22.58 1.57 -32.15
C GLU A 44 21.36 2.41 -31.72
N MET A 45 21.20 2.67 -30.42
CA MET A 45 19.95 3.22 -29.84
C MET A 45 20.05 4.69 -29.43
N ARG A 46 21.25 5.31 -29.49
CA ARG A 46 21.52 6.74 -29.22
C ARG A 46 20.98 7.23 -27.87
N PHE A 47 21.41 6.61 -26.76
CA PHE A 47 21.12 7.05 -25.41
C PHE A 47 22.38 7.58 -24.70
N GLY A 48 22.21 8.41 -23.64
CA GLY A 48 23.30 8.85 -22.77
C GLY A 48 23.72 7.75 -21.79
N LEU A 49 25.02 7.65 -21.49
CA LEU A 49 25.54 6.66 -20.56
C LEU A 49 26.51 7.32 -19.57
N THR A 50 26.28 7.12 -18.27
CA THR A 50 27.19 7.51 -17.19
C THR A 50 27.44 6.28 -16.32
N VAL A 51 28.70 5.99 -16.06
CA VAL A 51 29.13 4.91 -15.15
C VAL A 51 29.21 5.44 -13.73
N VAL A 52 28.72 4.66 -12.78
CA VAL A 52 28.88 4.89 -11.33
C VAL A 52 29.68 3.74 -10.74
N HIS A 53 30.83 4.06 -10.15
CA HIS A 53 31.62 3.16 -9.32
C HIS A 53 31.49 3.56 -7.85
N ILE A 54 31.36 2.58 -6.96
CA ILE A 54 31.23 2.81 -5.52
C ILE A 54 32.30 2.02 -4.79
N HIS A 55 33.24 2.75 -4.21
CA HIS A 55 34.26 2.22 -3.31
C HIS A 55 33.66 2.09 -1.90
N HIS A 56 33.55 0.87 -1.39
CA HIS A 56 32.86 0.57 -0.13
C HIS A 56 33.67 0.77 1.15
N GLY A 57 34.96 1.13 1.04
CA GLY A 57 35.87 1.34 2.19
C GLY A 57 36.25 0.06 2.96
N LEU A 58 35.91 -1.13 2.44
CA LEU A 58 36.06 -2.38 3.18
C LEU A 58 37.39 -3.15 2.89
N ARG A 59 38.10 -2.84 1.78
CA ARG A 59 39.20 -3.66 1.23
C ARG A 59 40.52 -2.93 1.02
N GLY A 60 40.65 -1.66 1.39
CA GLY A 60 41.88 -0.87 1.21
C GLY A 60 42.41 -0.91 -0.22
N GLU A 61 43.70 -1.26 -0.41
CA GLU A 61 44.44 -1.23 -1.69
C GLU A 61 43.75 -2.00 -2.84
N SER A 62 43.04 -3.11 -2.54
CA SER A 62 42.32 -3.87 -3.59
C SER A 62 41.15 -3.08 -4.16
N ALA A 63 40.43 -2.32 -3.35
CA ALA A 63 39.32 -1.49 -3.82
C ALA A 63 39.81 -0.26 -4.62
N ASP A 64 41.00 0.27 -4.26
CA ASP A 64 41.66 1.34 -5.02
C ASP A 64 42.08 0.84 -6.40
N ALA A 65 42.58 -0.41 -6.49
CA ALA A 65 42.91 -1.05 -7.78
C ALA A 65 41.68 -1.25 -8.67
N ASP A 66 40.54 -1.66 -8.08
CA ASP A 66 39.26 -1.80 -8.80
C ASP A 66 38.78 -0.46 -9.36
N GLU A 67 38.84 0.62 -8.58
CA GLU A 67 38.49 1.97 -9.07
C GLU A 67 39.40 2.42 -10.20
N ASN A 68 40.74 2.26 -10.05
CA ASN A 68 41.68 2.64 -11.08
C ASN A 68 41.45 1.85 -12.37
N TYR A 69 41.15 0.58 -12.30
CA TYR A 69 40.77 -0.24 -13.44
C TYR A 69 39.51 0.30 -14.14
N VAL A 70 38.44 0.56 -13.38
CA VAL A 70 37.19 1.08 -13.94
C VAL A 70 37.40 2.45 -14.57
N ARG A 71 38.23 3.31 -13.98
CA ARG A 71 38.58 4.63 -14.51
C ARG A 71 39.26 4.51 -15.85
N ALA A 72 40.32 3.72 -15.95
CA ALA A 72 41.05 3.47 -17.21
C ALA A 72 40.14 2.84 -18.28
N LEU A 73 39.23 1.98 -17.89
CA LEU A 73 38.24 1.35 -18.76
C LEU A 73 37.24 2.37 -19.33
N CYS A 74 36.73 3.27 -18.49
CA CYS A 74 35.80 4.31 -18.91
C CYS A 74 36.47 5.33 -19.82
N GLU A 75 37.72 5.73 -19.56
CA GLU A 75 38.53 6.56 -20.45
C GLU A 75 38.71 5.91 -21.82
N LYS A 76 39.06 4.62 -21.88
CA LYS A 76 39.23 3.85 -23.14
C LYS A 76 37.91 3.78 -23.94
N LEU A 77 36.77 3.72 -23.28
CA LEU A 77 35.44 3.57 -23.90
C LEU A 77 34.76 4.92 -24.18
N ASP A 78 35.40 6.05 -23.80
CA ASP A 78 34.84 7.40 -23.89
C ASP A 78 33.48 7.53 -23.18
N VAL A 79 33.42 7.04 -21.93
CA VAL A 79 32.20 7.05 -21.07
C VAL A 79 32.50 7.83 -19.79
N GLU A 80 31.58 8.71 -19.41
CA GLU A 80 31.68 9.46 -18.16
C GLU A 80 31.66 8.53 -16.95
N LEU A 81 32.61 8.71 -16.01
CA LEU A 81 32.67 7.99 -14.73
C LEU A 81 32.45 8.94 -13.56
N LEU A 82 31.59 8.53 -12.63
CA LEU A 82 31.42 9.11 -11.30
C LEU A 82 31.81 8.08 -10.26
N ALA A 83 32.89 8.35 -9.50
CA ALA A 83 33.34 7.50 -8.41
C ALA A 83 32.89 8.08 -7.07
N PHE A 84 32.42 7.22 -6.16
CA PHE A 84 31.96 7.54 -4.81
C PHE A 84 32.70 6.69 -3.79
N HIS A 85 33.07 7.30 -2.67
CA HIS A 85 33.73 6.63 -1.56
C HIS A 85 32.82 6.63 -0.34
N GLU A 86 32.44 5.45 0.14
CA GLU A 86 31.48 5.28 1.22
C GLU A 86 31.99 4.29 2.28
N ASP A 87 31.90 4.67 3.54
CA ASP A 87 32.20 3.76 4.66
C ASP A 87 30.95 2.93 5.00
N VAL A 88 30.77 1.83 4.24
CA VAL A 88 29.65 0.90 4.46
C VAL A 88 29.71 0.24 5.82
N GLY A 89 30.91 0.03 6.40
CA GLY A 89 31.07 -0.54 7.74
C GLY A 89 30.50 0.36 8.84
N ARG A 90 30.76 1.66 8.74
CA ARG A 90 30.19 2.66 9.64
C ARG A 90 28.67 2.75 9.46
N TYR A 91 28.20 2.85 8.24
CA TYR A 91 26.75 2.90 7.94
C TYR A 91 26.01 1.69 8.47
N ALA A 92 26.56 0.48 8.33
CA ALA A 92 25.98 -0.76 8.85
C ALA A 92 25.79 -0.71 10.38
N LYS A 93 26.81 -0.22 11.10
CA LYS A 93 26.75 -0.07 12.58
C LYS A 93 25.71 0.95 13.01
N GLU A 94 25.69 2.11 12.38
CA GLU A 94 24.75 3.21 12.72
C GLU A 94 23.28 2.80 12.46
N GLN A 95 23.02 2.09 11.36
CA GLN A 95 21.67 1.65 10.98
C GLN A 95 21.27 0.28 11.54
N LYS A 96 22.17 -0.42 12.26
CA LYS A 96 21.96 -1.78 12.77
C LYS A 96 21.60 -2.80 11.68
N LEU A 97 22.26 -2.70 10.54
CA LEU A 97 22.08 -3.56 9.37
C LEU A 97 23.25 -4.55 9.23
N THR A 98 23.02 -5.61 8.47
CA THR A 98 24.13 -6.44 7.97
C THR A 98 24.96 -5.67 6.95
N LEU A 99 26.24 -6.02 6.76
CA LEU A 99 27.10 -5.37 5.76
C LEU A 99 26.52 -5.46 4.34
N GLU A 100 25.87 -6.57 4.00
CA GLU A 100 25.23 -6.78 2.70
C GLU A 100 24.03 -5.82 2.51
N GLU A 101 23.15 -5.72 3.51
CA GLU A 101 22.01 -4.80 3.48
C GLU A 101 22.47 -3.34 3.42
N ALA A 102 23.48 -2.99 4.21
CA ALA A 102 24.05 -1.65 4.21
C ALA A 102 24.66 -1.29 2.85
N GLY A 103 25.46 -2.18 2.26
CA GLY A 103 26.03 -1.97 0.93
C GLY A 103 24.96 -1.87 -0.17
N ARG A 104 23.86 -2.62 -0.04
CA ARG A 104 22.73 -2.52 -0.97
C ARG A 104 22.00 -1.19 -0.84
N ASN A 105 21.77 -0.71 0.37
CA ASN A 105 21.11 0.58 0.63
C ASN A 105 21.96 1.75 0.14
N VAL A 106 23.25 1.74 0.44
CA VAL A 106 24.21 2.76 -0.03
C VAL A 106 24.23 2.81 -1.56
N ARG A 107 24.38 1.65 -2.24
CA ARG A 107 24.34 1.59 -3.72
C ARG A 107 23.06 2.15 -4.29
N ARG A 108 21.92 1.78 -3.72
CA ARG A 108 20.61 2.26 -4.17
C ARG A 108 20.50 3.77 -4.03
N HIS A 109 20.91 4.32 -2.89
CA HIS A 109 20.88 5.75 -2.62
C HIS A 109 21.71 6.53 -3.64
N ILE A 110 22.96 6.11 -3.87
CA ILE A 110 23.87 6.77 -4.81
C ILE A 110 23.35 6.70 -6.25
N PHE A 111 22.84 5.53 -6.68
CA PHE A 111 22.27 5.39 -8.02
C PHE A 111 21.06 6.29 -8.23
N GLU A 112 20.17 6.40 -7.24
CA GLU A 112 18.99 7.28 -7.31
C GLU A 112 19.38 8.75 -7.29
N GLU A 113 20.36 9.16 -6.48
CA GLU A 113 20.92 10.51 -6.44
C GLU A 113 21.56 10.91 -7.78
N VAL A 114 22.44 10.06 -8.32
CA VAL A 114 23.08 10.31 -9.62
C VAL A 114 22.03 10.34 -10.74
N CYS A 115 21.07 9.43 -10.71
CA CYS A 115 19.98 9.39 -11.64
C CYS A 115 19.18 10.71 -11.63
N HIS A 116 18.91 11.26 -10.45
CA HIS A 116 18.26 12.57 -10.33
C HIS A 116 19.16 13.71 -10.85
N ARG A 117 20.43 13.76 -10.43
CA ARG A 117 21.39 14.82 -10.79
C ARG A 117 21.68 14.88 -12.29
N LYS A 118 21.72 13.74 -12.96
CA LYS A 118 22.00 13.61 -14.40
C LYS A 118 20.74 13.55 -15.29
N ASN A 119 19.55 13.75 -14.72
CA ASN A 119 18.28 13.51 -15.41
C ASN A 119 18.22 12.10 -16.02
N GLY A 120 18.76 11.11 -15.29
CA GLY A 120 18.77 9.71 -15.69
C GLY A 120 17.37 9.12 -15.73
N THR A 121 17.09 8.32 -16.73
CA THR A 121 15.81 7.64 -16.93
C THR A 121 15.89 6.16 -16.54
N ARG A 122 17.10 5.57 -16.59
CA ARG A 122 17.35 4.16 -16.32
C ARG A 122 18.59 3.96 -15.45
N ILE A 123 18.55 2.92 -14.61
CA ILE A 123 19.67 2.45 -13.79
C ILE A 123 19.93 0.99 -14.17
N ALA A 124 21.08 0.71 -14.79
CA ALA A 124 21.45 -0.61 -15.28
C ALA A 124 22.29 -1.38 -14.25
N LEU A 125 21.85 -2.61 -13.93
CA LEU A 125 22.51 -3.51 -13.00
C LEU A 125 22.90 -4.82 -13.70
N ALA A 126 24.04 -5.40 -13.32
CA ALA A 126 24.66 -6.55 -13.96
C ALA A 126 24.15 -7.93 -13.49
N HIS A 127 22.90 -8.03 -13.02
CA HIS A 127 22.33 -9.32 -12.65
C HIS A 127 22.19 -10.24 -13.88
N HIS A 128 22.48 -11.53 -13.71
CA HIS A 128 22.45 -12.56 -14.76
C HIS A 128 21.57 -13.76 -14.34
N GLN A 129 21.44 -14.80 -15.20
CA GLN A 129 20.57 -15.95 -14.94
C GLN A 129 20.92 -16.70 -13.64
N ASN A 130 22.20 -16.84 -13.31
CA ASN A 130 22.60 -17.54 -12.09
C ASN A 130 22.15 -16.79 -10.83
N ASP A 131 22.24 -15.45 -10.80
CA ASP A 131 21.69 -14.63 -9.69
C ASP A 131 20.18 -14.84 -9.54
N ASN A 132 19.51 -15.00 -10.67
CA ASN A 132 18.07 -15.25 -10.67
C ASN A 132 17.73 -16.64 -10.13
N ALA A 133 18.51 -17.67 -10.49
CA ALA A 133 18.39 -19.02 -9.94
C ALA A 133 18.66 -19.05 -8.42
N GLU A 134 19.68 -18.33 -7.94
CA GLU A 134 19.94 -18.14 -6.50
C GLU A 134 18.70 -17.54 -5.81
N THR A 135 18.11 -16.51 -6.41
CA THR A 135 16.92 -15.84 -5.87
C THR A 135 15.71 -16.76 -5.86
N LEU A 136 15.49 -17.56 -6.90
CA LEU A 136 14.42 -18.54 -6.94
C LEU A 136 14.54 -19.56 -5.81
N LEU A 137 15.72 -20.20 -5.69
CA LEU A 137 15.98 -21.20 -4.65
C LEU A 137 15.82 -20.61 -3.24
N TRP A 138 16.31 -19.39 -3.04
CA TRP A 138 16.14 -18.67 -1.78
C TRP A 138 14.67 -18.40 -1.46
N ASN A 139 13.91 -17.92 -2.43
CA ASN A 139 12.49 -17.63 -2.26
C ASN A 139 11.68 -18.91 -1.97
N LEU A 140 11.92 -19.99 -2.72
CA LEU A 140 11.27 -21.27 -2.51
C LEU A 140 11.55 -21.85 -1.12
N SER A 141 12.80 -21.76 -0.64
CA SER A 141 13.18 -22.28 0.68
C SER A 141 12.53 -21.53 1.85
N ARG A 142 12.10 -20.30 1.64
CA ARG A 142 11.42 -19.46 2.65
C ARG A 142 9.91 -19.46 2.53
N GLY A 143 9.37 -20.08 1.50
CA GLY A 143 7.98 -19.94 1.10
C GLY A 143 7.73 -18.61 0.37
N CYS A 144 7.30 -18.69 -0.85
CA CYS A 144 6.98 -17.51 -1.65
C CYS A 144 5.67 -17.72 -2.44
N GLY A 145 4.95 -16.63 -2.71
CA GLY A 145 3.82 -16.64 -3.65
C GLY A 145 4.30 -16.58 -5.11
N LEU A 146 3.34 -16.59 -6.04
CA LEU A 146 3.61 -16.56 -7.49
C LEU A 146 4.59 -15.46 -7.92
N LYS A 147 4.45 -14.27 -7.38
CA LYS A 147 5.37 -13.15 -7.67
C LYS A 147 6.82 -13.47 -7.29
N GLY A 148 7.03 -14.15 -6.16
CA GLY A 148 8.35 -14.54 -5.70
C GLY A 148 9.00 -15.61 -6.58
N ILE A 149 8.20 -16.51 -7.18
CA ILE A 149 8.69 -17.50 -8.14
C ILE A 149 9.21 -16.83 -9.42
N GLY A 150 8.66 -15.68 -9.81
CA GLY A 150 9.16 -14.89 -10.94
C GLY A 150 10.60 -14.40 -10.79
N GLY A 151 11.18 -14.49 -9.59
CA GLY A 151 12.57 -14.11 -9.31
C GLY A 151 12.85 -12.62 -9.47
N ILE A 152 14.06 -12.30 -9.97
CA ILE A 152 14.48 -10.92 -10.23
C ILE A 152 13.74 -10.38 -11.47
N SER A 153 13.09 -9.23 -11.33
CA SER A 153 12.40 -8.59 -12.46
C SER A 153 13.39 -8.02 -13.48
N PRO A 154 13.19 -8.22 -14.80
CA PRO A 154 14.00 -7.57 -15.84
C PRO A 154 13.98 -6.05 -15.77
N VAL A 155 12.80 -5.50 -15.47
CA VAL A 155 12.56 -4.06 -15.26
C VAL A 155 11.81 -3.88 -13.95
N ASP A 156 12.26 -2.93 -13.13
CA ASP A 156 11.63 -2.58 -11.85
C ASP A 156 11.73 -1.05 -11.67
N GLY A 157 10.69 -0.34 -12.08
CA GLY A 157 10.70 1.11 -12.17
C GLY A 157 11.81 1.61 -13.12
N LYS A 158 12.78 2.35 -12.59
CA LYS A 158 13.95 2.81 -13.36
C LYS A 158 15.04 1.75 -13.52
N TYR A 159 15.03 0.70 -12.68
CA TYR A 159 16.07 -0.33 -12.71
C TYR A 159 15.87 -1.30 -13.86
N ILE A 160 16.93 -1.54 -14.65
CA ILE A 160 16.98 -2.49 -15.75
C ILE A 160 18.11 -3.50 -15.56
N ARG A 161 17.95 -4.70 -16.10
CA ARG A 161 18.92 -5.80 -15.96
C ARG A 161 19.18 -6.48 -17.29
N PRO A 162 19.98 -5.85 -18.16
CA PRO A 162 20.21 -6.31 -19.53
C PRO A 162 20.79 -7.73 -19.63
N LEU A 163 21.59 -8.15 -18.61
CA LEU A 163 22.25 -9.45 -18.59
C LEU A 163 21.40 -10.56 -17.98
N LEU A 164 20.18 -10.28 -17.49
CA LEU A 164 19.35 -11.28 -16.82
C LEU A 164 18.95 -12.47 -17.71
N GLY A 165 19.02 -12.29 -19.03
CA GLY A 165 18.75 -13.31 -20.03
C GLY A 165 19.95 -14.20 -20.40
N VAL A 166 21.15 -14.00 -19.82
CA VAL A 166 22.37 -14.77 -20.13
C VAL A 166 22.97 -15.41 -18.90
N ARG A 167 23.71 -16.53 -19.06
CA ARG A 167 24.38 -17.24 -17.98
C ARG A 167 25.74 -16.61 -17.68
N ARG A 168 26.21 -16.80 -16.46
CA ARG A 168 27.55 -16.39 -16.02
C ARG A 168 28.65 -16.90 -16.93
N GLN A 169 28.61 -18.19 -17.30
CA GLN A 169 29.57 -18.80 -18.19
C GLN A 169 29.64 -18.06 -19.55
N GLU A 170 28.51 -17.71 -20.13
CA GLU A 170 28.48 -16.96 -21.41
C GLU A 170 29.10 -15.55 -21.28
N ILE A 171 28.98 -14.92 -20.10
CA ILE A 171 29.64 -13.66 -19.79
C ILE A 171 31.16 -13.81 -19.78
N GLU A 172 31.66 -14.82 -19.07
CA GLU A 172 33.09 -15.11 -18.97
C GLU A 172 33.70 -15.49 -20.33
N GLU A 173 33.03 -16.33 -21.11
CA GLU A 173 33.43 -16.70 -22.47
C GLU A 173 33.50 -15.45 -23.37
N TYR A 174 32.47 -14.58 -23.31
CA TYR A 174 32.45 -13.34 -24.10
C TYR A 174 33.61 -12.41 -23.78
N LEU A 175 33.93 -12.18 -22.50
CA LEU A 175 35.04 -11.32 -22.11
C LEU A 175 36.37 -11.92 -22.56
N LYS A 176 36.55 -13.21 -22.40
CA LYS A 176 37.74 -13.94 -22.86
C LYS A 176 37.93 -13.86 -24.37
N GLU A 177 36.89 -14.11 -25.16
CA GLU A 177 36.93 -14.04 -26.62
C GLU A 177 37.26 -12.64 -27.15
N ASN A 178 36.91 -11.59 -26.40
CA ASN A 178 37.16 -10.20 -26.79
C ASN A 178 38.42 -9.62 -26.11
N ASN A 179 39.22 -10.42 -25.39
CA ASN A 179 40.40 -10.00 -24.63
C ASN A 179 40.11 -8.80 -23.70
N ILE A 180 39.02 -8.92 -22.94
CA ILE A 180 38.59 -7.90 -21.96
C ILE A 180 38.96 -8.44 -20.56
N ASP A 181 39.83 -7.72 -19.88
CA ASP A 181 40.22 -8.02 -18.51
C ASP A 181 39.12 -7.57 -17.53
N TYR A 182 39.18 -8.07 -16.29
CA TYR A 182 38.28 -7.68 -15.20
C TYR A 182 38.94 -7.97 -13.84
N CYS A 183 38.45 -7.32 -12.78
CA CYS A 183 38.91 -7.55 -11.42
C CYS A 183 38.28 -8.81 -10.82
N THR A 184 39.06 -9.61 -10.14
CA THR A 184 38.58 -10.83 -9.45
C THR A 184 38.37 -10.54 -7.98
N ASP A 185 37.16 -10.81 -7.49
CA ASP A 185 36.79 -10.62 -6.07
C ASP A 185 36.91 -11.94 -5.32
N GLU A 186 37.95 -12.09 -4.48
CA GLU A 186 38.19 -13.27 -3.68
C GLU A 186 37.13 -13.56 -2.61
N THR A 187 36.38 -12.55 -2.16
CA THR A 187 35.33 -12.73 -1.13
C THR A 187 34.11 -13.49 -1.63
N ASN A 188 33.97 -13.69 -2.94
CA ASN A 188 32.92 -14.53 -3.53
C ASN A 188 33.06 -16.02 -3.16
N LEU A 189 34.20 -16.45 -2.64
CA LEU A 189 34.49 -17.84 -2.24
C LEU A 189 34.07 -18.13 -0.78
N GLU A 190 33.70 -17.15 0.00
CA GLU A 190 33.32 -17.31 1.41
C GLU A 190 31.85 -17.74 1.56
N ASP A 191 31.62 -18.84 2.30
CA ASP A 191 30.27 -19.41 2.53
C ASP A 191 29.48 -18.76 3.69
N HIS A 192 29.91 -17.60 4.15
CA HIS A 192 29.25 -16.91 5.28
C HIS A 192 27.79 -16.53 4.99
N TYR A 193 27.48 -16.24 3.74
CA TYR A 193 26.13 -15.84 3.32
C TYR A 193 25.37 -16.98 2.68
N THR A 194 24.08 -17.11 2.97
CA THR A 194 23.22 -18.17 2.39
C THR A 194 23.23 -18.14 0.87
N ARG A 195 23.33 -16.96 0.27
CA ARG A 195 23.37 -16.78 -1.18
C ARG A 195 24.66 -17.39 -1.77
N ASN A 196 25.80 -17.20 -1.09
CA ASN A 196 27.06 -17.82 -1.50
C ASN A 196 26.99 -19.37 -1.41
N ARG A 197 26.31 -19.91 -0.40
CA ARG A 197 26.10 -21.39 -0.31
C ARG A 197 25.26 -21.92 -1.46
N LEU A 198 24.22 -21.19 -1.89
CA LEU A 198 23.44 -21.58 -3.07
C LEU A 198 24.31 -21.54 -4.34
N ARG A 199 25.10 -20.47 -4.51
CA ARG A 199 26.04 -20.30 -5.64
C ARG A 199 27.13 -21.33 -5.71
N ASN A 200 27.78 -21.61 -4.58
CA ASN A 200 29.01 -22.44 -4.54
C ASN A 200 28.71 -23.95 -4.43
N HIS A 201 27.53 -24.31 -3.87
CA HIS A 201 27.24 -25.72 -3.59
C HIS A 201 25.97 -26.22 -4.28
N VAL A 202 24.84 -25.53 -4.14
CA VAL A 202 23.54 -26.05 -4.57
C VAL A 202 23.43 -26.01 -6.10
N ILE A 203 23.67 -24.85 -6.70
CA ILE A 203 23.55 -24.67 -8.17
C ILE A 203 24.56 -25.59 -8.90
N PRO A 204 25.83 -25.63 -8.54
CA PRO A 204 26.79 -26.55 -9.20
C PRO A 204 26.42 -28.03 -9.03
N TYR A 205 25.85 -28.41 -7.87
CA TYR A 205 25.34 -29.75 -7.66
C TYR A 205 24.19 -30.06 -8.63
N LEU A 206 23.23 -29.17 -8.75
CA LEU A 206 22.09 -29.33 -9.67
C LEU A 206 22.54 -29.43 -11.13
N GLU A 207 23.51 -28.63 -11.56
CA GLU A 207 24.04 -28.66 -12.94
C GLU A 207 24.86 -29.90 -13.22
N ARG A 208 25.66 -30.39 -12.26
CA ARG A 208 26.53 -31.54 -12.46
C ARG A 208 25.79 -32.86 -12.31
N GLU A 209 24.97 -33.03 -11.26
CA GLU A 209 24.40 -34.32 -10.88
C GLU A 209 22.93 -34.49 -11.38
N ILE A 210 22.20 -33.42 -11.62
CA ILE A 210 20.78 -33.51 -11.98
C ILE A 210 20.56 -33.13 -13.44
N ASN A 211 20.93 -31.93 -13.84
CA ASN A 211 20.70 -31.43 -15.20
C ASN A 211 21.68 -30.30 -15.53
N PRO A 212 22.56 -30.44 -16.53
CA PRO A 212 23.49 -29.38 -16.96
C PRO A 212 22.79 -28.07 -17.40
N ARG A 213 21.50 -28.12 -17.67
CA ARG A 213 20.68 -26.96 -18.04
C ARG A 213 19.78 -26.46 -16.90
N ALA A 214 20.04 -26.85 -15.65
CA ALA A 214 19.19 -26.52 -14.50
C ALA A 214 18.94 -25.01 -14.38
N VAL A 215 19.98 -24.17 -14.46
CA VAL A 215 19.86 -22.70 -14.40
C VAL A 215 18.98 -22.16 -15.55
N SER A 216 19.15 -22.68 -16.77
CA SER A 216 18.35 -22.24 -17.90
C SER A 216 16.87 -22.62 -17.73
N HIS A 217 16.60 -23.84 -17.28
CA HIS A 217 15.21 -24.29 -17.03
C HIS A 217 14.53 -23.50 -15.90
N MET A 218 15.29 -23.15 -14.85
CA MET A 218 14.81 -22.24 -13.80
C MET A 218 14.46 -20.87 -14.37
N ALA A 219 15.33 -20.31 -15.25
CA ALA A 219 15.09 -19.02 -15.89
C ALA A 219 13.83 -19.05 -16.77
N ASP A 220 13.62 -20.13 -17.55
CA ASP A 220 12.43 -20.31 -18.38
C ASP A 220 11.16 -20.40 -17.52
N THR A 221 11.21 -21.15 -16.42
CA THR A 221 10.09 -21.27 -15.46
C THR A 221 9.74 -19.92 -14.85
N MET A 222 10.77 -19.18 -14.42
CA MET A 222 10.57 -17.82 -13.85
C MET A 222 9.96 -16.87 -14.87
N GLU A 223 10.33 -16.97 -16.14
CA GLU A 223 9.78 -16.18 -17.24
C GLU A 223 8.28 -16.48 -17.43
N GLN A 224 7.91 -17.77 -17.46
CA GLN A 224 6.52 -18.19 -17.54
C GLN A 224 5.70 -17.67 -16.34
N MET A 225 6.25 -17.79 -15.14
CA MET A 225 5.59 -17.29 -13.92
C MET A 225 5.41 -15.77 -13.92
N ARG A 226 6.36 -15.01 -14.48
CA ARG A 226 6.18 -13.56 -14.67
C ARG A 226 5.03 -13.25 -15.63
N THR A 227 4.88 -14.01 -16.69
CA THR A 227 3.76 -13.85 -17.65
C THR A 227 2.41 -14.15 -16.99
N VAL A 228 2.33 -15.24 -16.21
CA VAL A 228 1.13 -15.57 -15.43
C VAL A 228 0.83 -14.49 -14.38
N TRP A 229 1.86 -14.00 -13.71
CA TRP A 229 1.70 -12.94 -12.72
C TRP A 229 1.21 -11.63 -13.34
N ALA A 230 1.75 -11.22 -14.49
CA ALA A 230 1.29 -10.02 -15.20
C ALA A 230 -0.20 -10.11 -15.60
N PHE A 231 -0.65 -11.28 -16.06
CA PHE A 231 -2.07 -11.53 -16.30
C PHE A 231 -2.90 -11.40 -15.02
N MET A 232 -2.42 -11.95 -13.90
CA MET A 232 -3.12 -11.84 -12.61
C MET A 232 -3.19 -10.38 -12.12
N GLU A 233 -2.11 -9.61 -12.24
CA GLU A 233 -2.11 -8.17 -11.90
C GLU A 233 -3.13 -7.40 -12.74
N GLU A 234 -3.26 -7.72 -14.03
CA GLU A 234 -4.27 -7.10 -14.90
C GLU A 234 -5.70 -7.44 -14.47
N GLU A 235 -5.98 -8.69 -14.14
CA GLU A 235 -7.31 -9.13 -13.68
C GLU A 235 -7.66 -8.53 -12.30
N VAL A 236 -6.69 -8.46 -11.40
CA VAL A 236 -6.86 -7.80 -10.09
C VAL A 236 -7.17 -6.31 -10.27
N GLU A 237 -6.46 -5.62 -11.15
CA GLU A 237 -6.70 -4.20 -11.41
C GLU A 237 -8.07 -3.95 -12.09
N LYS A 238 -8.50 -4.83 -12.99
CA LYS A 238 -9.87 -4.79 -13.53
C LYS A 238 -10.89 -4.94 -12.42
N CYS A 239 -10.71 -5.94 -11.55
CA CYS A 239 -11.59 -6.18 -10.41
C CYS A 239 -11.62 -4.98 -9.46
N ARG A 240 -10.48 -4.38 -9.14
CA ARG A 240 -10.35 -3.21 -8.26
C ARG A 240 -11.28 -2.07 -8.67
N LYS A 241 -11.38 -1.77 -9.96
CA LYS A 241 -12.17 -0.65 -10.48
C LYS A 241 -13.67 -0.70 -10.15
N TYR A 242 -14.23 -1.89 -10.01
CA TYR A 242 -15.65 -2.05 -9.68
C TYR A 242 -15.93 -2.69 -8.33
N CYS A 243 -14.92 -3.30 -7.70
CA CYS A 243 -15.07 -3.89 -6.37
C CYS A 243 -14.60 -3.00 -5.23
N VAL A 244 -13.84 -1.92 -5.50
CA VAL A 244 -13.22 -1.12 -4.46
C VAL A 244 -13.53 0.35 -4.64
N LYS A 245 -13.92 1.01 -3.55
CA LYS A 245 -14.09 2.47 -3.52
C LYS A 245 -13.44 3.08 -2.29
N PRO A 246 -12.96 4.33 -2.35
CA PRO A 246 -12.57 5.06 -1.16
C PRO A 246 -13.79 5.28 -0.26
N LYS A 247 -13.62 5.30 1.05
CA LYS A 247 -14.70 5.68 1.95
C LYS A 247 -14.92 7.19 1.87
N GLN A 248 -16.15 7.63 1.60
CA GLN A 248 -16.49 9.04 1.33
C GLN A 248 -16.50 9.94 2.59
N ASP A 249 -16.58 9.37 3.79
CA ASP A 249 -16.64 10.13 5.04
C ASP A 249 -15.24 10.13 5.69
N LYS A 250 -14.59 11.30 5.78
CA LYS A 250 -13.38 11.68 6.60
C LYS A 250 -12.48 10.58 7.22
N ALA A 251 -12.76 9.29 7.03
CA ALA A 251 -12.00 8.16 7.53
C ALA A 251 -11.14 7.57 6.41
N ASP A 252 -9.83 7.50 6.65
CA ASP A 252 -8.90 6.82 5.74
C ASP A 252 -9.30 5.35 5.56
N GLY A 253 -9.13 4.81 4.36
CA GLY A 253 -9.38 3.41 4.08
C GLY A 253 -10.20 3.18 2.82
N VAL A 254 -10.41 1.90 2.52
CA VAL A 254 -11.12 1.45 1.31
C VAL A 254 -12.30 0.56 1.67
N VAL A 255 -13.33 0.58 0.85
CA VAL A 255 -14.49 -0.32 0.97
C VAL A 255 -14.44 -1.33 -0.16
N ILE A 256 -14.42 -2.63 0.20
CA ILE A 256 -14.61 -3.73 -0.73
C ILE A 256 -16.12 -3.94 -0.86
N LEU A 257 -16.66 -3.71 -2.05
CA LEU A 257 -18.09 -3.80 -2.34
C LEU A 257 -18.54 -5.25 -2.51
N GLU A 258 -19.54 -5.68 -1.77
CA GLU A 258 -20.05 -7.06 -1.80
C GLU A 258 -20.57 -7.47 -3.18
N GLU A 259 -21.35 -6.61 -3.84
CA GLU A 259 -22.00 -6.92 -5.10
C GLU A 259 -20.99 -7.29 -6.21
N GLY A 260 -19.96 -6.46 -6.41
CA GLY A 260 -18.90 -6.74 -7.38
C GLY A 260 -18.03 -7.91 -6.95
N PHE A 261 -17.69 -7.99 -5.66
CA PHE A 261 -16.76 -8.98 -5.12
C PHE A 261 -17.24 -10.43 -5.26
N ARG A 262 -18.54 -10.69 -5.08
CA ARG A 262 -19.12 -12.05 -5.23
C ARG A 262 -19.05 -12.61 -6.64
N SER A 263 -19.02 -11.76 -7.65
CA SER A 263 -18.95 -12.17 -9.07
C SER A 263 -17.53 -12.51 -9.54
N VAL A 264 -16.50 -12.16 -8.77
CA VAL A 264 -15.11 -12.34 -9.13
C VAL A 264 -14.62 -13.75 -8.79
N ASN A 265 -13.72 -14.30 -9.61
CA ASN A 265 -13.04 -15.56 -9.35
C ASN A 265 -12.32 -15.51 -7.99
N GLU A 266 -12.39 -16.60 -7.21
CA GLU A 266 -11.81 -16.72 -5.88
C GLU A 266 -10.31 -16.36 -5.86
N THR A 267 -9.54 -16.83 -6.84
CA THR A 267 -8.12 -16.52 -6.91
C THR A 267 -7.87 -15.02 -7.06
N VAL A 268 -8.61 -14.34 -7.93
CA VAL A 268 -8.49 -12.88 -8.13
C VAL A 268 -8.89 -12.12 -6.85
N ARG A 269 -9.95 -12.56 -6.15
CA ARG A 269 -10.37 -11.99 -4.87
C ARG A 269 -9.26 -12.07 -3.82
N THR A 270 -8.65 -13.25 -3.69
CA THR A 270 -7.54 -13.49 -2.76
C THR A 270 -6.38 -12.53 -3.00
N PHE A 271 -5.98 -12.33 -4.25
CA PHE A 271 -4.93 -11.38 -4.60
C PHE A 271 -5.34 -9.94 -4.35
N LEU A 272 -6.56 -9.54 -4.72
CA LEU A 272 -7.07 -8.19 -4.47
C LEU A 272 -7.08 -7.85 -2.98
N ILE A 273 -7.58 -8.75 -2.13
CA ILE A 273 -7.59 -8.54 -0.67
C ILE A 273 -6.16 -8.39 -0.16
N HIS A 274 -5.25 -9.27 -0.59
CA HIS A 274 -3.85 -9.20 -0.16
C HIS A 274 -3.21 -7.85 -0.53
N GLU A 275 -3.44 -7.36 -1.74
CA GLU A 275 -2.94 -6.03 -2.15
C GLU A 275 -3.52 -4.90 -1.31
N LEU A 276 -4.84 -4.90 -1.10
CA LEU A 276 -5.52 -3.90 -0.28
C LEU A 276 -5.03 -3.89 1.17
N LEU A 277 -4.75 -5.08 1.74
CA LEU A 277 -4.15 -5.20 3.06
C LEU A 277 -2.73 -4.62 3.09
N CYS A 278 -1.90 -4.93 2.09
CA CYS A 278 -0.54 -4.39 1.99
C CYS A 278 -0.53 -2.85 1.80
N GLU A 279 -1.42 -2.32 0.99
CA GLU A 279 -1.58 -0.87 0.77
C GLU A 279 -2.05 -0.18 2.04
N THR A 280 -3.08 -0.71 2.70
CA THR A 280 -3.59 -0.16 3.95
C THR A 280 -2.53 -0.22 5.05
N ALA A 281 -1.74 -1.30 5.14
CA ALA A 281 -0.62 -1.43 6.07
C ALA A 281 0.52 -0.46 5.76
N GLY A 282 0.71 -0.09 4.48
CA GLY A 282 1.89 0.61 3.96
C GLY A 282 3.14 -0.26 3.89
N ARG A 283 3.00 -1.59 4.01
CA ARG A 283 4.08 -2.58 3.94
C ARG A 283 3.53 -3.97 3.62
N LYS A 284 4.41 -4.83 3.06
CA LYS A 284 4.07 -6.21 2.65
C LYS A 284 4.44 -7.28 3.69
N LYS A 285 5.38 -6.96 4.59
CA LYS A 285 5.86 -7.90 5.60
C LYS A 285 4.71 -8.26 6.55
N ASP A 286 4.67 -9.52 7.00
CA ASP A 286 3.72 -10.05 7.99
C ASP A 286 2.23 -9.99 7.57
N ILE A 287 1.92 -9.75 6.28
CA ILE A 287 0.58 -9.94 5.72
C ILE A 287 0.55 -11.34 5.09
N GLU A 288 -0.15 -12.26 5.76
CA GLU A 288 -0.19 -13.68 5.42
C GLU A 288 -1.57 -14.11 4.89
N GLN A 289 -1.66 -15.31 4.30
CA GLN A 289 -2.90 -15.88 3.78
C GLN A 289 -4.02 -15.98 4.83
N ILE A 290 -3.67 -16.14 6.11
CA ILE A 290 -4.66 -16.16 7.18
C ILE A 290 -5.44 -14.83 7.27
N HIS A 291 -4.76 -13.70 7.05
CA HIS A 291 -5.40 -12.39 7.09
C HIS A 291 -6.34 -12.18 5.90
N VAL A 292 -5.97 -12.71 4.74
CA VAL A 292 -6.83 -12.68 3.54
C VAL A 292 -8.11 -13.48 3.78
N LYS A 293 -7.99 -14.71 4.32
CA LYS A 293 -9.15 -15.56 4.66
C LYS A 293 -10.07 -14.89 5.68
N LEU A 294 -9.52 -14.25 6.71
CA LEU A 294 -10.33 -13.53 7.70
C LEU A 294 -11.16 -12.41 7.05
N VAL A 295 -10.61 -11.72 6.05
CA VAL A 295 -11.36 -10.68 5.31
C VAL A 295 -12.43 -11.33 4.42
N GLU A 296 -12.12 -12.44 3.73
CA GLU A 296 -13.10 -13.16 2.90
C GLU A 296 -14.28 -13.67 3.77
N GLU A 297 -14.00 -14.33 4.88
CA GLU A 297 -15.01 -14.82 5.82
C GLU A 297 -15.86 -13.68 6.41
N LEU A 298 -15.27 -12.50 6.62
CA LEU A 298 -15.99 -11.34 7.13
C LEU A 298 -17.14 -10.92 6.23
N MET A 299 -17.07 -11.19 4.91
CA MET A 299 -18.15 -10.88 3.97
C MET A 299 -19.45 -11.64 4.29
N GLU A 300 -19.35 -12.83 4.88
CA GLU A 300 -20.50 -13.69 5.25
C GLU A 300 -21.07 -13.35 6.63
N HIS A 301 -20.42 -12.46 7.39
CA HIS A 301 -20.89 -12.08 8.72
C HIS A 301 -21.90 -10.92 8.69
N GLN A 302 -22.60 -10.74 9.82
CA GLN A 302 -23.54 -9.64 9.99
C GLN A 302 -22.85 -8.28 10.02
N THR A 303 -23.52 -7.27 9.50
CA THR A 303 -23.08 -5.86 9.52
C THR A 303 -22.70 -5.41 10.93
N GLY A 304 -21.56 -4.76 11.06
CA GLY A 304 -20.97 -4.29 12.32
C GLY A 304 -20.03 -5.29 12.97
N ARG A 305 -19.81 -6.49 12.37
CA ARG A 305 -18.72 -7.40 12.79
C ARG A 305 -17.39 -6.78 12.46
N LYS A 306 -16.42 -6.87 13.38
CA LYS A 306 -15.05 -6.38 13.22
C LYS A 306 -14.04 -7.50 13.38
N ILE A 307 -12.97 -7.43 12.63
CA ILE A 307 -11.76 -8.26 12.78
C ILE A 307 -10.55 -7.34 12.95
N MET A 308 -9.61 -7.78 13.79
CA MET A 308 -8.33 -7.11 13.97
C MET A 308 -7.31 -7.74 13.03
N LEU A 309 -6.52 -6.90 12.38
CA LEU A 309 -5.50 -7.26 11.40
C LEU A 309 -4.17 -6.67 11.82
N PRO A 310 -3.03 -7.16 11.31
CA PRO A 310 -1.71 -6.60 11.61
C PRO A 310 -1.63 -5.08 11.35
N TYR A 311 -0.68 -4.43 12.00
CA TYR A 311 -0.38 -2.99 11.83
C TYR A 311 -1.56 -2.06 12.15
N GLU A 312 -2.30 -2.41 13.21
CA GLU A 312 -3.45 -1.62 13.70
C GLU A 312 -4.56 -1.44 12.65
N MET A 313 -4.61 -2.36 11.68
CA MET A 313 -5.71 -2.38 10.72
C MET A 313 -6.94 -3.05 11.31
N THR A 314 -8.09 -2.61 10.86
CA THR A 314 -9.39 -3.21 11.16
C THR A 314 -10.14 -3.46 9.86
N GLY A 315 -10.73 -4.66 9.73
CA GLY A 315 -11.77 -4.95 8.77
C GLY A 315 -13.13 -4.88 9.46
N GLU A 316 -14.05 -4.10 8.93
CA GLU A 316 -15.41 -3.97 9.45
C GLU A 316 -16.46 -4.30 8.39
N ARG A 317 -17.40 -5.20 8.70
CA ARG A 317 -18.54 -5.50 7.85
C ARG A 317 -19.54 -4.34 7.88
N CYS A 318 -19.64 -3.60 6.80
CA CYS A 318 -20.61 -2.52 6.62
C CYS A 318 -21.75 -2.93 5.67
N TYR A 319 -22.74 -2.07 5.44
CA TYR A 319 -23.90 -2.40 4.59
C TYR A 319 -23.53 -2.67 3.14
N GLU A 320 -22.46 -2.02 2.62
CA GLU A 320 -22.05 -2.12 1.22
C GLU A 320 -21.02 -3.22 1.00
N GLY A 321 -20.37 -3.72 2.06
CA GLY A 321 -19.29 -4.69 1.96
C GLY A 321 -18.38 -4.67 3.18
N ILE A 322 -17.06 -4.61 2.96
CA ILE A 322 -16.05 -4.59 4.02
C ILE A 322 -15.26 -3.29 3.94
N TRP A 323 -15.22 -2.56 5.04
CA TRP A 323 -14.35 -1.40 5.20
C TRP A 323 -13.02 -1.82 5.84
N LEU A 324 -11.92 -1.61 5.11
CA LEU A 324 -10.55 -1.80 5.58
C LEU A 324 -9.93 -0.44 5.90
N HIS A 325 -9.41 -0.28 7.11
CA HIS A 325 -8.79 0.98 7.57
C HIS A 325 -7.77 0.75 8.67
N LYS A 326 -6.87 1.72 8.88
CA LYS A 326 -6.06 1.79 10.10
C LYS A 326 -6.89 2.36 11.25
N VAL A 327 -6.70 1.79 12.43
CA VAL A 327 -7.18 2.42 13.67
C VAL A 327 -6.28 3.63 13.87
N LYS A 328 -6.82 4.84 13.63
CA LYS A 328 -6.15 6.05 14.14
C LYS A 328 -6.15 5.92 15.65
N ASP A 329 -5.00 6.14 16.29
CA ASP A 329 -4.99 6.38 17.74
C ASP A 329 -6.17 7.31 18.02
N LYS A 330 -7.09 6.84 18.83
CA LYS A 330 -8.11 7.72 19.37
C LYS A 330 -7.31 8.88 19.96
N GLU A 331 -7.25 9.99 19.23
CA GLU A 331 -7.19 11.22 19.97
C GLU A 331 -8.18 10.98 21.09
N LYS A 332 -7.70 10.98 22.30
CA LYS A 332 -8.51 11.15 23.49
C LYS A 332 -9.24 12.47 23.26
N SER A 333 -10.23 12.42 22.40
CA SER A 333 -11.22 13.48 22.29
C SER A 333 -11.87 13.46 23.65
N GLY A 334 -11.40 14.39 24.43
CA GLY A 334 -11.73 14.51 25.84
C GLY A 334 -13.22 14.40 25.99
N GLU A 335 -13.62 13.62 26.98
CA GLU A 335 -14.97 13.50 27.51
C GLU A 335 -15.58 14.84 27.98
N ASN A 336 -15.09 15.99 27.48
CA ASN A 336 -15.49 17.33 27.95
C ASN A 336 -15.68 18.37 26.84
N SER A 337 -16.00 18.01 25.60
CA SER A 337 -16.56 19.00 24.69
C SER A 337 -18.00 19.31 25.11
N LYS A 338 -18.28 20.52 25.59
CA LYS A 338 -19.65 20.97 25.81
C LYS A 338 -20.41 20.83 24.49
N PRO A 339 -21.61 20.24 24.51
CA PRO A 339 -22.42 20.13 23.28
C PRO A 339 -22.66 21.52 22.69
N PRO A 340 -22.53 21.70 21.38
CA PRO A 340 -22.77 22.98 20.71
C PRO A 340 -24.26 23.26 20.59
N VAL A 341 -24.94 23.36 21.73
CA VAL A 341 -26.40 23.50 21.82
C VAL A 341 -26.73 24.70 22.73
N GLN A 342 -27.65 25.54 22.23
CA GLN A 342 -28.30 26.57 23.03
C GLN A 342 -29.76 26.15 23.30
N MET A 343 -30.21 26.34 24.56
CA MET A 343 -31.58 26.06 24.95
C MET A 343 -32.17 27.30 25.57
N ARG A 344 -33.41 27.64 25.16
CA ARG A 344 -34.16 28.79 25.67
C ARG A 344 -35.57 28.37 25.95
N ILE A 345 -36.16 28.90 27.02
CA ILE A 345 -37.58 28.74 27.31
C ILE A 345 -38.27 30.04 26.89
N LEU A 346 -39.27 29.92 26.02
CA LEU A 346 -40.04 31.04 25.47
C LEU A 346 -41.48 30.91 25.96
N GLU A 347 -42.10 32.04 26.32
CA GLU A 347 -43.54 32.07 26.53
C GLU A 347 -44.25 32.12 25.18
N ARG A 348 -45.37 31.42 25.08
CA ARG A 348 -46.18 31.42 23.86
C ARG A 348 -46.89 32.76 23.69
N THR A 349 -46.56 33.49 22.65
CA THR A 349 -47.18 34.75 22.26
C THR A 349 -47.70 34.63 20.81
N PRO A 350 -48.58 35.56 20.32
CA PRO A 350 -48.99 35.55 18.92
C PRO A 350 -47.82 35.60 17.94
N GLN A 351 -46.68 36.16 18.35
CA GLN A 351 -45.44 36.22 17.55
C GLN A 351 -44.67 34.90 17.49
N THR A 352 -44.84 33.98 18.45
CA THR A 352 -44.26 32.65 18.47
C THR A 352 -45.13 31.58 17.76
N SER A 353 -46.12 32.02 16.95
CA SER A 353 -47.02 31.13 16.19
C SER A 353 -46.38 30.60 14.88
N VAL A 354 -45.22 31.13 14.45
CA VAL A 354 -44.53 30.69 13.24
C VAL A 354 -43.39 29.79 13.61
N PHE A 355 -43.48 28.50 13.25
CA PHE A 355 -42.46 27.50 13.50
C PHE A 355 -41.16 27.79 12.73
N PRO A 356 -39.97 27.72 13.35
CA PRO A 356 -38.73 27.88 12.62
C PRO A 356 -38.56 26.71 11.62
N LYS A 357 -38.42 27.03 10.35
CA LYS A 357 -38.16 26.03 9.29
C LYS A 357 -36.69 25.61 9.22
N LYS A 358 -35.89 25.93 10.24
CA LYS A 358 -34.46 25.60 10.29
C LYS A 358 -34.25 24.14 10.69
N THR A 359 -33.34 23.43 10.01
CA THR A 359 -33.03 22.02 10.23
C THR A 359 -32.49 21.76 11.65
N TYR A 360 -31.69 22.68 12.15
CA TYR A 360 -30.99 22.57 13.44
C TYR A 360 -31.59 23.40 14.56
N THR A 361 -32.82 23.91 14.42
CA THR A 361 -33.60 24.56 15.48
C THR A 361 -34.93 23.84 15.59
N LYS A 362 -35.28 23.36 16.79
CA LYS A 362 -36.53 22.66 17.07
C LYS A 362 -37.20 23.21 18.34
N TRP A 363 -38.55 23.24 18.32
CA TRP A 363 -39.39 23.65 19.41
C TRP A 363 -40.15 22.49 19.99
N PHE A 364 -40.22 22.44 21.34
CA PHE A 364 -40.84 21.35 22.11
C PHE A 364 -41.80 21.96 23.14
N ASP A 365 -42.86 21.23 23.45
CA ASP A 365 -43.80 21.58 24.54
C ASP A 365 -43.07 21.40 25.87
N TYR A 366 -42.70 22.52 26.51
CA TYR A 366 -41.98 22.51 27.79
C TYR A 366 -42.88 22.09 28.94
N ASP A 367 -44.20 22.27 28.85
CA ASP A 367 -45.15 21.99 29.94
C ASP A 367 -45.34 20.50 30.21
N ILE A 368 -44.97 19.63 29.27
CA ILE A 368 -45.08 18.17 29.39
C ILE A 368 -43.74 17.48 29.69
N ILE A 369 -42.63 18.23 29.73
CA ILE A 369 -41.30 17.71 30.08
C ILE A 369 -41.26 17.43 31.57
N LYS A 370 -40.88 16.21 31.95
CA LYS A 370 -40.94 15.70 33.33
C LYS A 370 -39.65 15.92 34.14
N SER A 371 -38.51 16.03 33.44
CA SER A 371 -37.22 16.21 34.09
C SER A 371 -36.36 17.30 33.38
N THR A 372 -35.23 17.64 33.93
CA THR A 372 -34.30 18.57 33.27
C THR A 372 -33.78 17.94 31.96
N VAL A 373 -34.02 18.63 30.83
CA VAL A 373 -33.54 18.18 29.51
C VAL A 373 -32.02 18.19 29.51
N LYS A 374 -31.42 17.04 29.17
CA LYS A 374 -29.98 16.83 29.07
C LYS A 374 -29.58 16.61 27.61
N ILE A 375 -28.53 17.31 27.19
CA ILE A 375 -27.89 17.03 25.91
C ILE A 375 -26.77 16.02 26.16
N ARG A 376 -26.91 14.83 25.59
CA ARG A 376 -26.01 13.70 25.83
C ARG A 376 -26.00 12.71 24.68
N HIS A 377 -25.06 11.80 24.70
CA HIS A 377 -25.07 10.64 23.82
C HIS A 377 -26.01 9.54 24.34
N LYS A 378 -26.22 8.52 23.49
CA LYS A 378 -27.10 7.40 23.74
C LYS A 378 -26.76 6.65 25.03
N GLN A 379 -27.80 6.24 25.77
CA GLN A 379 -27.71 5.38 26.95
C GLN A 379 -28.60 4.13 26.80
N PRO A 380 -28.31 3.05 27.55
CA PRO A 380 -29.20 1.87 27.61
C PRO A 380 -30.60 2.28 28.05
N GLY A 381 -31.61 1.76 27.37
CA GLY A 381 -33.04 2.03 27.71
C GLY A 381 -33.63 3.23 26.99
N ASP A 382 -32.86 4.01 26.21
CA ASP A 382 -33.36 5.16 25.43
C ASP A 382 -34.39 4.74 24.38
N TYR A 383 -35.50 5.51 24.30
CA TYR A 383 -36.58 5.30 23.35
C TYR A 383 -37.16 6.63 22.83
N ILE A 384 -37.84 6.57 21.68
CA ILE A 384 -38.50 7.70 21.04
C ILE A 384 -39.92 7.31 20.65
N THR A 385 -40.89 8.26 20.72
CA THR A 385 -42.24 8.10 20.18
C THR A 385 -42.26 8.45 18.70
N ILE A 386 -42.72 7.51 17.87
CA ILE A 386 -42.59 7.57 16.41
C ILE A 386 -43.87 8.04 15.71
N ASP A 387 -45.00 7.97 16.36
CA ASP A 387 -46.29 8.39 15.79
C ASP A 387 -47.16 9.14 16.80
N LYS A 388 -48.25 9.69 16.29
CA LYS A 388 -49.25 10.43 17.10
C LYS A 388 -50.09 9.54 18.02
N ASN A 389 -50.07 8.23 17.81
CA ASN A 389 -50.81 7.26 18.61
C ASN A 389 -49.99 6.82 19.86
N GLY A 390 -48.79 7.39 20.03
CA GLY A 390 -47.95 7.12 21.19
C GLY A 390 -47.11 5.85 21.07
N SER A 391 -46.99 5.27 19.87
CA SER A 391 -46.15 4.09 19.67
C SER A 391 -44.68 4.43 19.92
N THR A 392 -44.01 3.65 20.73
CA THR A 392 -42.58 3.89 21.08
C THR A 392 -41.65 2.89 20.41
N GLN A 393 -40.46 3.34 20.12
CA GLN A 393 -39.40 2.50 19.56
C GLN A 393 -38.09 2.74 20.33
N SER A 394 -37.38 1.63 20.67
CA SER A 394 -36.06 1.78 21.27
C SER A 394 -35.10 2.48 20.29
N LEU A 395 -34.23 3.33 20.82
CA LEU A 395 -33.26 4.08 20.00
C LEU A 395 -32.34 3.15 19.21
N LYS A 396 -32.00 1.98 19.77
CA LYS A 396 -31.23 0.94 19.06
C LYS A 396 -31.94 0.48 17.79
N LYS A 397 -33.24 0.14 17.88
CA LYS A 397 -34.06 -0.29 16.74
C LYS A 397 -34.27 0.83 15.73
N TYR A 398 -34.45 2.06 16.20
CA TYR A 398 -34.55 3.24 15.33
C TYR A 398 -33.31 3.42 14.46
N PHE A 399 -32.11 3.40 15.05
CA PHE A 399 -30.85 3.54 14.30
C PHE A 399 -30.61 2.42 13.28
N VAL A 400 -31.05 1.21 13.58
CA VAL A 400 -31.00 0.09 12.61
C VAL A 400 -31.92 0.38 11.43
N ASN A 401 -33.16 0.80 11.70
CA ASN A 401 -34.16 1.04 10.66
C ASN A 401 -33.75 2.18 9.69
N VAL A 402 -33.10 3.23 10.21
CA VAL A 402 -32.60 4.35 9.39
C VAL A 402 -31.17 4.14 8.89
N LYS A 403 -30.64 2.91 9.07
CA LYS A 403 -29.31 2.48 8.60
C LYS A 403 -28.14 3.35 9.07
N VAL A 404 -28.21 3.89 10.29
CA VAL A 404 -27.08 4.63 10.89
C VAL A 404 -25.94 3.64 11.20
N PRO A 405 -24.71 3.89 10.71
CA PRO A 405 -23.54 3.08 11.03
C PRO A 405 -23.32 2.96 12.54
N ARG A 406 -22.86 1.79 13.01
CA ARG A 406 -22.71 1.51 14.44
C ARG A 406 -21.81 2.50 15.16
N GLU A 407 -20.71 2.90 14.51
CA GLU A 407 -19.70 3.84 15.02
C GLU A 407 -20.25 5.27 15.21
N ASP A 408 -21.24 5.67 14.40
CA ASP A 408 -21.84 7.00 14.48
C ASP A 408 -22.94 7.08 15.54
N ARG A 409 -23.57 5.94 15.89
CA ARG A 409 -24.65 5.89 16.88
C ARG A 409 -24.25 6.39 18.27
N GLU A 410 -22.98 6.18 18.64
CA GLU A 410 -22.43 6.62 19.92
C GLU A 410 -22.01 8.11 19.91
N LYS A 411 -21.89 8.73 18.71
CA LYS A 411 -21.47 10.12 18.54
C LYS A 411 -22.66 11.08 18.36
N ILE A 412 -23.86 10.54 18.08
CA ILE A 412 -25.04 11.35 17.84
C ILE A 412 -25.51 12.02 19.13
N TRP A 413 -25.65 13.34 19.09
CA TRP A 413 -26.20 14.11 20.18
C TRP A 413 -27.72 13.95 20.28
N LEU A 414 -28.21 13.84 21.50
CA LEU A 414 -29.60 13.64 21.83
C LEU A 414 -30.06 14.72 22.82
N ALA A 415 -31.25 15.25 22.64
CA ALA A 415 -31.95 15.97 23.69
C ALA A 415 -32.88 14.99 24.37
N ALA A 416 -32.71 14.78 25.68
CA ALA A 416 -33.39 13.72 26.43
C ALA A 416 -34.06 14.23 27.71
N ASP A 417 -35.32 13.78 27.95
CA ASP A 417 -36.05 13.84 29.21
C ASP A 417 -35.98 12.47 29.89
N GLY A 418 -34.96 12.26 30.72
CA GLY A 418 -34.62 10.92 31.23
C GLY A 418 -34.21 9.96 30.10
N SER A 419 -34.94 8.86 29.94
CA SER A 419 -34.74 7.89 28.84
C SER A 419 -35.61 8.18 27.61
N HIS A 420 -36.53 9.14 27.68
CA HIS A 420 -37.38 9.52 26.57
C HIS A 420 -36.73 10.62 25.75
N ILE A 421 -36.42 10.35 24.50
CA ILE A 421 -35.65 11.26 23.63
C ILE A 421 -36.59 12.27 22.99
N LEU A 422 -36.33 13.57 23.18
CA LEU A 422 -37.07 14.67 22.54
C LEU A 422 -36.63 14.85 21.09
N TRP A 423 -35.30 14.76 20.86
CA TRP A 423 -34.72 14.99 19.56
C TRP A 423 -33.45 14.16 19.35
N ILE A 424 -33.41 13.46 18.25
CA ILE A 424 -32.20 12.86 17.69
C ILE A 424 -31.63 13.90 16.73
N ILE A 425 -30.62 14.66 17.16
CA ILE A 425 -30.10 15.82 16.44
C ILE A 425 -29.62 15.40 15.05
N GLY A 426 -30.07 16.12 14.03
CA GLY A 426 -29.80 15.79 12.62
C GLY A 426 -30.71 14.70 12.01
N TYR A 427 -31.56 14.03 12.81
CA TYR A 427 -32.42 12.94 12.32
C TYR A 427 -33.89 13.18 12.57
N ARG A 428 -34.38 13.07 13.80
CA ARG A 428 -35.81 13.03 14.08
C ARG A 428 -36.21 13.73 15.38
N GLN A 429 -37.27 14.55 15.30
CA GLN A 429 -37.98 15.09 16.45
C GLN A 429 -39.04 14.11 16.94
N ASN A 430 -39.22 14.00 18.26
CA ASN A 430 -40.20 13.13 18.90
C ASN A 430 -41.62 13.74 18.76
N GLN A 431 -42.56 12.90 18.33
CA GLN A 431 -43.96 13.30 18.11
C GLN A 431 -44.67 13.64 19.43
N ALA A 432 -44.28 13.03 20.55
CA ALA A 432 -44.89 13.24 21.85
C ALA A 432 -44.66 14.62 22.46
N TYR A 433 -43.61 15.33 22.02
CA TYR A 433 -43.25 16.65 22.54
C TYR A 433 -43.54 17.78 21.56
N GLN A 434 -44.42 17.56 20.58
CA GLN A 434 -44.83 18.61 19.66
C GLN A 434 -45.69 19.65 20.38
N ILE A 435 -45.55 20.90 19.96
CA ILE A 435 -46.34 22.03 20.45
C ILE A 435 -47.79 21.83 20.06
N THR A 436 -48.71 22.02 21.01
CA THR A 436 -50.17 21.94 20.83
C THR A 436 -50.81 23.27 21.20
N ASP A 437 -52.13 23.44 20.96
CA ASP A 437 -52.86 24.64 21.35
C ASP A 437 -52.90 24.87 22.88
N LYS A 438 -52.59 23.84 23.67
CA LYS A 438 -52.55 23.90 25.13
C LYS A 438 -51.18 24.29 25.69
N THR A 439 -50.13 24.31 24.85
CA THR A 439 -48.74 24.62 25.26
C THR A 439 -48.66 26.11 25.66
N ARG A 440 -48.15 26.39 26.85
CA ARG A 440 -47.92 27.75 27.38
C ARG A 440 -46.46 28.16 27.26
N ARG A 441 -45.54 27.23 27.49
CA ARG A 441 -44.09 27.43 27.43
C ARG A 441 -43.46 26.55 26.37
N ILE A 442 -42.56 27.09 25.60
CA ILE A 442 -41.88 26.42 24.50
C ILE A 442 -40.39 26.27 24.86
N LEU A 443 -39.86 25.06 24.78
CA LEU A 443 -38.41 24.84 24.80
C LEU A 443 -37.86 24.93 23.37
N GLU A 444 -37.08 25.95 23.10
CA GLU A 444 -36.30 26.08 21.87
C GLU A 444 -34.93 25.43 22.09
N ILE A 445 -34.53 24.52 21.20
CA ILE A 445 -33.22 23.90 21.16
C ILE A 445 -32.58 24.23 19.82
N GLU A 446 -31.47 24.96 19.84
CA GLU A 446 -30.66 25.31 18.67
C GLU A 446 -29.31 24.61 18.73
N PHE A 447 -28.97 23.89 17.67
CA PHE A 447 -27.69 23.16 17.55
C PHE A 447 -26.76 23.88 16.59
N ASN A 448 -25.62 24.39 17.08
CA ASN A 448 -24.67 25.23 16.35
C ASN A 448 -23.50 24.43 15.73
N GLY A 449 -23.55 23.10 15.74
CA GLY A 449 -22.49 22.23 15.27
C GLY A 449 -22.71 21.58 13.90
N GLY A 450 -23.72 21.99 13.14
CA GLY A 450 -23.97 21.48 11.79
C GLY A 450 -23.42 22.41 10.73
N GLU A 451 -22.52 21.96 9.86
CA GLU A 451 -22.26 22.62 8.59
C GLU A 451 -23.53 22.58 7.73
N GLU A 452 -23.81 23.64 6.97
CA GLU A 452 -24.89 23.69 5.97
C GLU A 452 -24.55 22.76 4.79
N ASP A 453 -24.61 21.44 5.00
CA ASP A 453 -24.55 20.47 3.92
C ASP A 453 -25.97 20.28 3.36
N GLY A 454 -26.15 20.74 2.13
CA GLY A 454 -27.41 20.71 1.37
C GLY A 454 -27.88 19.29 1.04
N ARG A 455 -28.31 18.52 2.06
CA ARG A 455 -29.08 17.30 1.87
C ARG A 455 -30.54 17.61 2.15
N GLU A 456 -31.27 17.94 1.09
CA GLU A 456 -32.73 17.90 1.11
C GLU A 456 -33.20 16.54 1.57
N SER A 457 -33.86 16.49 2.72
CA SER A 457 -34.56 15.30 3.19
C SER A 457 -35.64 14.92 2.16
N LYS A 458 -35.43 13.83 1.43
CA LYS A 458 -36.52 13.15 0.72
C LYS A 458 -37.58 12.78 1.76
N SER A 459 -38.66 13.52 1.78
CA SER A 459 -39.89 13.19 2.50
C SER A 459 -40.42 11.85 1.95
N ILE A 460 -40.35 10.80 2.78
CA ILE A 460 -41.14 9.60 2.54
C ILE A 460 -42.57 9.95 2.94
N SER A 461 -43.37 10.30 1.96
CA SER A 461 -44.84 10.30 2.06
C SER A 461 -45.35 8.92 1.68
N SER A 462 -46.27 8.43 2.48
CA SER A 462 -47.13 7.23 2.46
C SER A 462 -46.64 6.05 3.19
#